data_02d83634d7ff8f5ac13b365aef5f174c
#
_entry.id   02d83634d7ff8f5ac13b365aef5f174c
#
_cell.length_a   1.000
_cell.length_b   1.000
_cell.length_c   1.000
_cell.angle_alpha   90.00
_cell.angle_beta   90.00
_cell.angle_gamma   90.00
#
_symmetry.space_group_name_H-M   'P 1'
#
loop_
_entity.id
_entity.type
_entity.pdbx_description
1 polymer ?
#
loop_
_entity_poly.entity_id
_entity_poly.type
_entity_poly.pdbx_seq_one_letter_code
_entity_poly.pdbx_strand_id
1 'polypeptide(L)'
;MARISSYPQDITVQDTDAWIGSDSTTRATKQYTAAAVAKYLNIKGKISISAQMVFKYELNGASAGDFTGPADGSALTAITTMQLSVADSSGQDVIIFMKYLIGSNILISEQNDISKFGHFTVDSYTVSAAGFYTLNLTNIGGNGNLKDKLFYDFASFTLSSQKSTTFEFNQVVPATTWNIQHNLGKFPSITVIDSGDTVVTGEYTYTDNNNVVLNFSAAFAGKAYLN
;
A
#
# COMPACT_ATOMS: atom_id res chain seq x y z
N MET A 1 -27.57 41.65 -21.98
CA MET A 1 -27.19 40.53 -21.07
C MET A 1 -26.11 39.71 -21.76
N ALA A 2 -24.90 39.62 -21.17
CA ALA A 2 -23.87 38.74 -21.69
C ALA A 2 -24.30 37.27 -21.48
N ARG A 3 -24.15 36.46 -22.53
CA ARG A 3 -24.43 35.01 -22.44
C ARG A 3 -23.20 34.32 -21.86
N ILE A 4 -23.36 33.37 -20.96
CA ILE A 4 -22.26 32.58 -20.38
C ILE A 4 -21.40 31.93 -21.49
N SER A 5 -22.03 31.52 -22.60
CA SER A 5 -21.35 30.94 -23.77
C SER A 5 -20.45 31.91 -24.56
N SER A 6 -20.43 33.20 -24.22
CA SER A 6 -19.56 34.19 -24.86
C SER A 6 -18.22 34.42 -24.15
N TYR A 7 -18.02 33.76 -22.99
CA TYR A 7 -16.75 33.83 -22.28
C TYR A 7 -15.80 32.72 -22.79
N PRO A 8 -14.50 33.01 -22.93
CA PRO A 8 -13.53 31.99 -23.25
C PRO A 8 -13.51 30.91 -22.15
N GLN A 9 -13.40 29.67 -22.56
CA GLN A 9 -13.28 28.55 -21.64
C GLN A 9 -11.86 28.52 -21.07
N ASP A 10 -11.73 28.57 -19.74
CA ASP A 10 -10.50 28.25 -19.05
C ASP A 10 -10.43 26.74 -18.81
N ILE A 11 -9.38 26.11 -19.31
CA ILE A 11 -9.13 24.67 -19.18
C ILE A 11 -8.12 24.35 -18.06
N THR A 12 -7.51 25.35 -17.45
CA THR A 12 -6.51 25.24 -16.40
C THR A 12 -6.96 25.99 -15.15
N VAL A 13 -7.73 25.30 -14.30
CA VAL A 13 -8.19 25.88 -13.03
C VAL A 13 -7.01 26.08 -12.09
N GLN A 14 -6.86 27.30 -11.55
CA GLN A 14 -5.88 27.66 -10.53
C GLN A 14 -6.56 27.77 -9.16
N ASP A 15 -5.80 27.58 -8.08
CA ASP A 15 -6.33 27.65 -6.70
C ASP A 15 -7.01 28.98 -6.37
N THR A 16 -6.58 30.07 -7.03
CA THR A 16 -7.11 31.42 -6.89
C THR A 16 -8.29 31.72 -7.79
N ASP A 17 -8.60 30.88 -8.78
CA ASP A 17 -9.78 31.03 -9.61
C ASP A 17 -11.04 30.97 -8.76
N ALA A 18 -12.03 31.75 -9.11
CA ALA A 18 -13.15 31.93 -8.22
C ALA A 18 -14.50 31.98 -8.95
N TRP A 19 -15.48 31.43 -8.26
CA TRP A 19 -16.88 31.48 -8.65
C TRP A 19 -17.66 32.39 -7.71
N ILE A 20 -18.71 33.00 -8.24
CA ILE A 20 -19.65 33.80 -7.46
C ILE A 20 -20.86 32.91 -7.14
N GLY A 21 -21.25 32.88 -5.88
CA GLY A 21 -22.43 32.15 -5.42
C GLY A 21 -23.11 32.85 -4.24
N SER A 22 -24.25 32.31 -3.82
CA SER A 22 -24.98 32.82 -2.65
C SER A 22 -24.67 32.00 -1.41
N ASP A 23 -24.34 32.67 -0.32
CA ASP A 23 -24.25 32.05 1.00
C ASP A 23 -25.66 31.74 1.53
N SER A 24 -25.95 30.49 1.84
CA SER A 24 -27.28 30.05 2.28
C SER A 24 -27.69 30.59 3.65
N THR A 25 -26.72 30.93 4.50
CA THR A 25 -26.97 31.43 5.88
C THR A 25 -27.20 32.92 5.88
N THR A 26 -26.34 33.69 5.21
CA THR A 26 -26.41 35.14 5.20
C THR A 26 -27.16 35.72 3.98
N ARG A 27 -27.44 34.89 2.99
CA ARG A 27 -27.98 35.25 1.68
C ARG A 27 -27.14 36.28 0.92
N ALA A 28 -25.93 36.51 1.37
CA ALA A 28 -25.00 37.43 0.71
C ALA A 28 -24.37 36.74 -0.52
N THR A 29 -24.09 37.53 -1.54
CA THR A 29 -23.27 37.10 -2.68
C THR A 29 -21.82 37.03 -2.21
N LYS A 30 -21.18 35.87 -2.38
CA LYS A 30 -19.79 35.61 -1.98
C LYS A 30 -19.00 35.01 -3.12
N GLN A 31 -17.71 35.23 -3.05
CA GLN A 31 -16.72 34.59 -3.92
C GLN A 31 -16.21 33.33 -3.26
N TYR A 32 -16.14 32.23 -4.02
CA TYR A 32 -15.59 30.95 -3.61
C TYR A 32 -14.41 30.59 -4.49
N THR A 33 -13.22 30.44 -3.91
CA THR A 33 -12.04 30.01 -4.68
C THR A 33 -12.07 28.52 -4.98
N ALA A 34 -11.35 28.11 -6.03
CA ALA A 34 -11.18 26.69 -6.38
C ALA A 34 -10.66 25.89 -5.20
N ALA A 35 -9.65 26.37 -4.51
CA ALA A 35 -9.10 25.74 -3.29
C ALA A 35 -10.15 25.59 -2.19
N ALA A 36 -11.00 26.60 -1.94
CA ALA A 36 -12.06 26.54 -0.93
C ALA A 36 -13.15 25.50 -1.27
N VAL A 37 -13.52 25.42 -2.56
CA VAL A 37 -14.50 24.43 -3.05
C VAL A 37 -13.91 23.00 -2.94
N ALA A 38 -12.66 22.79 -3.36
CA ALA A 38 -11.98 21.50 -3.25
C ALA A 38 -11.89 21.04 -1.79
N LYS A 39 -11.50 21.94 -0.87
CA LYS A 39 -11.46 21.66 0.57
C LYS A 39 -12.83 21.27 1.12
N TYR A 40 -13.89 21.97 0.75
CA TYR A 40 -15.27 21.65 1.18
C TYR A 40 -15.70 20.27 0.68
N LEU A 41 -15.43 19.95 -0.59
CA LEU A 41 -15.79 18.67 -1.18
C LEU A 41 -15.07 17.50 -0.49
N ASN A 42 -13.80 17.68 -0.18
CA ASN A 42 -13.00 16.69 0.54
C ASN A 42 -13.54 16.46 1.98
N ILE A 43 -13.71 17.53 2.76
CA ILE A 43 -14.20 17.45 4.15
C ILE A 43 -15.58 16.79 4.24
N LYS A 44 -16.46 17.01 3.25
CA LYS A 44 -17.82 16.45 3.25
C LYS A 44 -17.92 15.07 2.63
N GLY A 45 -16.81 14.46 2.21
CA GLY A 45 -16.81 13.16 1.53
C GLY A 45 -17.67 13.16 0.24
N LYS A 46 -17.85 14.32 -0.38
CA LYS A 46 -18.63 14.45 -1.62
C LYS A 46 -17.84 13.95 -2.83
N ILE A 47 -16.53 13.95 -2.73
CA ILE A 47 -15.64 13.24 -3.65
C ILE A 47 -15.15 12.04 -2.84
N SER A 48 -15.51 10.85 -3.25
CA SER A 48 -14.98 9.60 -2.72
C SER A 48 -13.58 9.41 -3.32
N ILE A 49 -12.60 10.11 -2.76
CA ILE A 49 -11.22 9.73 -2.86
C ILE A 49 -11.07 8.70 -1.75
N SER A 50 -10.86 7.43 -2.09
CA SER A 50 -10.49 6.38 -1.13
C SER A 50 -9.38 6.92 -0.21
N ALA A 51 -9.17 6.32 0.96
CA ALA A 51 -8.23 6.76 2.01
C ALA A 51 -6.77 6.84 1.52
N GLN A 52 -6.52 7.70 0.56
CA GLN A 52 -5.24 8.02 -0.02
C GLN A 52 -4.82 9.37 0.49
N MET A 53 -3.61 9.44 1.01
CA MET A 53 -2.98 10.71 1.32
C MET A 53 -2.35 11.26 0.05
N VAL A 54 -2.45 12.55 -0.18
CA VAL A 54 -1.85 13.21 -1.33
C VAL A 54 -0.73 14.12 -0.86
N PHE A 55 0.44 13.97 -1.44
CA PHE A 55 1.58 14.84 -1.16
C PHE A 55 2.17 15.36 -2.46
N LYS A 56 2.69 16.58 -2.41
CA LYS A 56 3.41 17.16 -3.52
C LYS A 56 4.90 16.84 -3.38
N TYR A 57 5.53 16.40 -4.46
CA TYR A 57 6.97 16.22 -4.47
C TYR A 57 7.68 17.56 -4.61
N GLU A 58 8.61 17.84 -3.68
CA GLU A 58 9.42 19.06 -3.64
C GLU A 58 10.90 18.71 -3.54
N LEU A 59 11.68 19.06 -4.58
CA LEU A 59 13.11 18.73 -4.63
C LEU A 59 13.93 19.50 -3.59
N ASN A 60 13.62 20.76 -3.34
CA ASN A 60 14.44 21.69 -2.56
C ASN A 60 13.95 21.94 -1.13
N GLY A 61 13.33 20.99 -0.53
CA GLY A 61 12.81 21.04 0.83
C GLY A 61 11.29 20.99 0.88
N ALA A 62 10.80 20.27 1.88
CA ALA A 62 9.39 20.06 2.07
C ALA A 62 8.79 21.16 2.94
N SER A 63 7.59 21.62 2.56
CA SER A 63 6.66 22.37 3.39
C SER A 63 5.53 21.47 3.87
N ALA A 64 4.59 22.01 4.63
CA ALA A 64 3.39 21.25 4.99
C ALA A 64 2.65 20.79 3.70
N GLY A 65 2.34 19.51 3.61
CA GLY A 65 1.73 18.92 2.43
C GLY A 65 2.68 18.33 1.39
N ASP A 66 3.99 18.45 1.63
CA ASP A 66 5.00 18.00 0.68
C ASP A 66 5.72 16.74 1.15
N PHE A 67 6.39 16.08 0.20
CA PHE A 67 7.43 15.11 0.48
C PHE A 67 8.68 15.39 -0.34
N THR A 68 9.85 14.98 0.17
CA THR A 68 11.11 15.00 -0.56
C THR A 68 11.67 13.59 -0.68
N GLY A 69 12.48 13.38 -1.69
CA GLY A 69 13.11 12.08 -1.99
C GLY A 69 14.40 12.27 -2.77
N PRO A 70 14.80 11.28 -3.58
CA PRO A 70 15.94 11.43 -4.49
C PRO A 70 15.69 12.54 -5.51
N ALA A 71 16.70 12.86 -6.32
CA ALA A 71 16.66 13.97 -7.30
C ALA A 71 15.49 13.85 -8.29
N ASP A 72 15.06 14.99 -8.83
CA ASP A 72 14.08 15.05 -9.93
C ASP A 72 14.54 14.18 -11.11
N GLY A 73 13.60 13.45 -11.69
CA GLY A 73 13.87 12.48 -12.75
C GLY A 73 14.38 11.12 -12.26
N SER A 74 14.63 10.92 -10.96
CA SER A 74 15.00 9.61 -10.42
C SER A 74 13.87 8.61 -10.59
N ALA A 75 14.22 7.34 -10.86
CA ALA A 75 13.22 6.29 -10.93
C ALA A 75 12.48 6.15 -9.59
N LEU A 76 11.16 5.98 -9.63
CA LEU A 76 10.36 5.73 -8.43
C LEU A 76 10.87 4.52 -7.67
N THR A 77 11.38 3.50 -8.37
CA THR A 77 11.99 2.31 -7.77
C THR A 77 13.31 2.56 -7.04
N ALA A 78 13.95 3.71 -7.24
CA ALA A 78 15.20 4.07 -6.59
C ALA A 78 15.02 4.77 -5.23
N ILE A 79 13.78 4.97 -4.79
CA ILE A 79 13.49 5.60 -3.50
C ILE A 79 13.80 4.59 -2.39
N THR A 80 14.79 4.90 -1.56
CA THR A 80 15.13 4.13 -0.35
C THR A 80 14.82 4.91 0.93
N THR A 81 14.80 6.24 0.82
CA THR A 81 14.42 7.15 1.91
C THR A 81 13.62 8.30 1.35
N MET A 82 12.69 8.81 2.15
CA MET A 82 11.97 10.04 1.85
C MET A 82 11.62 10.80 3.12
N GLN A 83 11.44 12.10 3.01
CA GLN A 83 10.85 12.90 4.07
C GLN A 83 9.41 13.25 3.70
N LEU A 84 8.49 13.04 4.62
CA LEU A 84 7.07 13.24 4.46
C LEU A 84 6.56 14.22 5.51
N SER A 85 5.78 15.20 5.11
CA SER A 85 5.13 16.13 6.05
C SER A 85 4.17 15.40 6.98
N VAL A 86 3.99 15.91 8.21
CA VAL A 86 2.96 15.42 9.16
C VAL A 86 1.54 15.71 8.72
N ALA A 87 1.35 16.59 7.75
CA ALA A 87 0.07 16.87 7.12
C ALA A 87 0.19 16.60 5.60
N ASP A 88 -0.87 16.08 5.01
CA ASP A 88 -0.97 15.92 3.56
C ASP A 88 -1.24 17.27 2.83
N SER A 89 -1.29 17.28 1.52
CA SER A 89 -1.53 18.48 0.71
C SER A 89 -2.92 19.09 0.93
N SER A 90 -3.87 18.38 1.53
CA SER A 90 -5.18 18.92 1.95
C SER A 90 -5.15 19.54 3.35
N GLY A 91 -4.02 19.42 4.06
CA GLY A 91 -3.84 19.87 5.44
C GLY A 91 -4.37 18.89 6.49
N GLN A 92 -4.63 17.63 6.12
CA GLN A 92 -5.02 16.59 7.06
C GLN A 92 -3.81 16.00 7.77
N ASP A 93 -3.90 15.85 9.10
CA ASP A 93 -2.87 15.23 9.91
C ASP A 93 -2.78 13.72 9.61
N VAL A 94 -1.58 13.25 9.25
CA VAL A 94 -1.31 11.85 8.90
C VAL A 94 -0.68 11.04 10.04
N ILE A 95 -0.56 11.62 11.22
CA ILE A 95 0.12 11.01 12.39
C ILE A 95 -0.45 9.64 12.77
N ILE A 96 -1.78 9.49 12.74
CA ILE A 96 -2.43 8.22 13.07
C ILE A 96 -2.06 7.16 12.04
N PHE A 97 -2.01 7.57 10.78
CA PHE A 97 -1.69 6.69 9.67
C PHE A 97 -0.25 6.16 9.75
N MET A 98 0.69 7.02 10.12
CA MET A 98 2.12 6.68 10.25
C MET A 98 2.37 5.57 11.26
N LYS A 99 1.55 5.47 12.32
CA LYS A 99 1.67 4.41 13.35
C LYS A 99 1.45 3.00 12.80
N TYR A 100 0.72 2.87 11.71
CA TYR A 100 0.40 1.58 11.09
C TYR A 100 1.23 1.27 9.85
N LEU A 101 2.16 2.17 9.46
CA LEU A 101 2.96 2.00 8.25
C LEU A 101 4.10 0.99 8.40
N ILE A 102 4.69 0.85 9.59
CA ILE A 102 5.85 -0.06 9.78
C ILE A 102 5.44 -1.50 9.45
N GLY A 103 6.19 -2.12 8.56
CA GLY A 103 5.93 -3.48 8.07
C GLY A 103 4.75 -3.59 7.10
N SER A 104 4.07 -2.47 6.78
CA SER A 104 3.04 -2.44 5.75
C SER A 104 3.63 -2.13 4.38
N ASN A 105 2.83 -2.35 3.35
CA ASN A 105 3.15 -1.94 1.99
C ASN A 105 2.57 -0.55 1.71
N ILE A 106 3.31 0.24 0.96
CA ILE A 106 2.88 1.55 0.49
C ILE A 106 3.02 1.60 -1.04
N LEU A 107 1.98 2.06 -1.69
CA LEU A 107 1.98 2.40 -3.10
C LEU A 107 2.05 3.92 -3.22
N ILE A 108 3.01 4.41 -3.96
CA ILE A 108 3.18 5.83 -4.29
C ILE A 108 2.96 5.96 -5.79
N SER A 109 1.94 6.68 -6.22
CA SER A 109 1.60 6.83 -7.65
C SER A 109 1.43 8.28 -8.04
N GLU A 110 1.86 8.65 -9.25
CA GLU A 110 1.60 9.99 -9.79
C GLU A 110 0.09 10.17 -9.97
N GLN A 111 -0.47 11.24 -9.40
CA GLN A 111 -1.92 11.47 -9.34
C GLN A 111 -2.59 11.50 -10.72
N ASN A 112 -1.90 12.05 -11.73
CA ASN A 112 -2.43 12.18 -13.09
C ASN A 112 -2.04 11.03 -14.02
N ASP A 113 -1.17 10.11 -13.57
CA ASP A 113 -0.69 8.98 -14.36
C ASP A 113 -0.35 7.79 -13.47
N ILE A 114 -1.35 7.00 -13.12
CA ILE A 114 -1.23 5.83 -12.23
C ILE A 114 -0.32 4.72 -12.80
N SER A 115 0.08 4.78 -14.07
CA SER A 115 1.07 3.87 -14.63
C SER A 115 2.47 4.13 -14.09
N LYS A 116 2.70 5.33 -13.52
CA LYS A 116 3.92 5.70 -12.82
C LYS A 116 3.73 5.53 -11.33
N PHE A 117 4.35 4.50 -10.79
CA PHE A 117 4.22 4.15 -9.38
C PHE A 117 5.48 3.51 -8.81
N GLY A 118 5.62 3.57 -7.50
CA GLY A 118 6.57 2.80 -6.72
C GLY A 118 5.83 2.00 -5.64
N HIS A 119 6.17 0.74 -5.50
CA HIS A 119 5.67 -0.15 -4.45
C HIS A 119 6.79 -0.47 -3.47
N PHE A 120 6.54 -0.23 -2.18
CA PHE A 120 7.56 -0.34 -1.14
C PHE A 120 7.02 -1.04 0.10
N THR A 121 7.93 -1.65 0.87
CA THR A 121 7.72 -1.92 2.29
C THR A 121 8.25 -0.76 3.10
N VAL A 122 7.54 -0.34 4.13
CA VAL A 122 8.02 0.66 5.10
C VAL A 122 8.76 -0.08 6.20
N ASP A 123 10.09 0.07 6.24
CA ASP A 123 10.96 -0.65 7.18
C ASP A 123 11.00 0.04 8.53
N SER A 124 11.08 1.36 8.53
CA SER A 124 11.08 2.19 9.73
C SER A 124 10.76 3.65 9.41
N TYR A 125 10.46 4.43 10.43
CA TYR A 125 10.43 5.88 10.31
C TYR A 125 10.99 6.57 11.55
N THR A 126 11.44 7.80 11.39
CA THR A 126 11.81 8.72 12.48
C THR A 126 11.03 10.01 12.32
N VAL A 127 10.76 10.69 13.45
CA VAL A 127 10.07 11.99 13.44
C VAL A 127 11.09 13.08 13.72
N SER A 128 11.16 14.09 12.87
CA SER A 128 11.98 15.27 13.11
C SER A 128 11.25 16.30 13.95
N ALA A 129 12.01 17.12 14.69
CA ALA A 129 11.44 18.25 15.46
C ALA A 129 10.75 19.32 14.57
N ALA A 130 11.04 19.31 13.27
CA ALA A 130 10.44 20.21 12.28
C ALA A 130 9.07 19.73 11.74
N GLY A 131 8.53 18.64 12.26
CA GLY A 131 7.22 18.13 11.82
C GLY A 131 7.27 17.32 10.52
N PHE A 132 8.36 16.59 10.29
CA PHE A 132 8.51 15.67 9.16
C PHE A 132 8.82 14.27 9.64
N TYR A 133 8.32 13.28 8.89
CA TYR A 133 8.70 11.90 9.01
C TYR A 133 9.79 11.57 8.00
N THR A 134 10.87 10.93 8.42
CA THR A 134 11.83 10.29 7.53
C THR A 134 11.49 8.81 7.47
N LEU A 135 11.05 8.32 6.31
CA LEU A 135 10.72 6.94 6.03
C LEU A 135 11.92 6.24 5.43
N ASN A 136 12.22 5.03 5.89
CA ASN A 136 13.14 4.10 5.24
C ASN A 136 12.32 3.04 4.52
N LEU A 137 12.61 2.81 3.26
CA LEU A 137 11.79 2.03 2.35
C LEU A 137 12.61 0.96 1.63
N THR A 138 12.06 -0.24 1.51
CA THR A 138 12.55 -1.27 0.61
C THR A 138 11.65 -1.36 -0.61
N ASN A 139 12.21 -1.17 -1.81
CA ASN A 139 11.46 -1.26 -3.06
C ASN A 139 11.07 -2.72 -3.37
N ILE A 140 9.82 -2.93 -3.76
CA ILE A 140 9.27 -4.20 -4.21
C ILE A 140 9.10 -4.19 -5.74
N GLY A 141 8.78 -3.04 -6.31
CA GLY A 141 8.59 -2.86 -7.75
C GLY A 141 8.10 -1.47 -8.09
N GLY A 142 7.92 -1.21 -9.36
CA GLY A 142 7.40 0.08 -9.82
C GLY A 142 7.78 0.42 -11.25
N ASN A 143 7.32 1.59 -11.68
CA ASN A 143 7.57 2.15 -13.01
C ASN A 143 7.53 3.68 -12.96
N GLY A 144 8.26 4.32 -13.85
CA GLY A 144 8.28 5.78 -14.00
C GLY A 144 9.27 6.48 -13.08
N ASN A 145 9.30 7.79 -13.17
CA ASN A 145 10.26 8.65 -12.50
C ASN A 145 9.56 9.72 -11.69
N LEU A 146 10.17 10.13 -10.57
CA LEU A 146 9.76 11.31 -9.82
C LEU A 146 9.86 12.58 -10.66
N LYS A 147 8.90 13.47 -10.50
CA LYS A 147 8.90 14.80 -11.12
C LYS A 147 8.59 15.89 -10.10
N ASP A 148 9.47 16.88 -10.04
CA ASP A 148 9.31 18.03 -9.16
C ASP A 148 7.99 18.76 -9.41
N LYS A 149 7.35 19.22 -8.34
CA LYS A 149 6.07 19.94 -8.32
C LYS A 149 4.83 19.10 -8.69
N LEU A 150 4.96 17.80 -8.95
CA LEU A 150 3.79 16.94 -9.16
C LEU A 150 3.24 16.38 -7.84
N PHE A 151 1.97 16.02 -7.86
CA PHE A 151 1.27 15.38 -6.75
C PHE A 151 1.30 13.87 -6.90
N TYR A 152 1.45 13.20 -5.76
CA TYR A 152 1.49 11.75 -5.66
C TYR A 152 0.50 11.25 -4.60
N ASP A 153 -0.21 10.21 -4.94
CA ASP A 153 -1.11 9.50 -4.04
C ASP A 153 -0.35 8.43 -3.26
N PHE A 154 -0.55 8.41 -1.95
CA PHE A 154 0.05 7.45 -1.03
C PHE A 154 -1.04 6.56 -0.47
N ALA A 155 -1.05 5.29 -0.86
CA ALA A 155 -1.96 4.28 -0.35
C ALA A 155 -1.18 3.23 0.45
N SER A 156 -1.57 2.99 1.70
CA SER A 156 -1.02 1.87 2.46
C SER A 156 -1.95 0.67 2.41
N PHE A 157 -1.37 -0.51 2.38
CA PHE A 157 -2.10 -1.76 2.46
C PHE A 157 -1.22 -2.83 3.11
N THR A 158 -1.83 -3.73 3.83
CA THR A 158 -1.18 -4.96 4.25
C THR A 158 -1.45 -6.00 3.19
N LEU A 159 -0.40 -6.51 2.56
CA LEU A 159 -0.52 -7.77 1.87
C LEU A 159 -0.82 -8.79 2.96
N SER A 160 -2.09 -9.14 3.14
CA SER A 160 -2.37 -10.38 3.85
C SER A 160 -1.68 -11.46 3.03
N SER A 161 -0.60 -12.00 3.56
CA SER A 161 0.00 -13.22 3.03
C SER A 161 -0.95 -14.38 3.30
N GLN A 162 -2.11 -14.33 2.72
CA GLN A 162 -2.96 -15.47 2.45
C GLN A 162 -2.36 -16.20 1.23
N LYS A 163 -1.04 -16.41 1.26
CA LYS A 163 -0.50 -17.53 0.55
C LYS A 163 -0.82 -18.72 1.43
N SER A 164 -2.00 -19.30 1.27
CA SER A 164 -2.23 -20.69 1.58
C SER A 164 -1.29 -21.49 0.67
N THR A 165 -0.02 -21.54 1.05
CA THR A 165 0.95 -22.37 0.38
C THR A 165 0.72 -23.77 0.89
N THR A 166 0.08 -24.59 0.07
CA THR A 166 0.15 -26.02 0.23
C THR A 166 1.62 -26.42 0.11
N PHE A 167 2.19 -26.91 1.19
CA PHE A 167 3.52 -27.52 1.13
C PHE A 167 3.35 -28.96 0.66
N GLU A 168 4.02 -29.33 -0.42
CA GLU A 168 4.04 -30.70 -0.94
C GLU A 168 5.34 -31.39 -0.51
N PHE A 169 5.21 -32.48 0.23
CA PHE A 169 6.31 -33.38 0.56
C PHE A 169 6.21 -34.63 -0.30
N ASN A 170 7.33 -35.06 -0.90
CA ASN A 170 7.38 -36.24 -1.75
C ASN A 170 8.27 -37.34 -1.10
N GLN A 171 7.67 -38.43 -0.69
CA GLN A 171 8.36 -39.61 -0.16
C GLN A 171 8.59 -40.60 -1.30
N VAL A 172 9.79 -40.55 -1.89
CA VAL A 172 10.15 -41.38 -3.06
C VAL A 172 10.46 -42.81 -2.69
N VAL A 173 11.14 -42.99 -1.54
CA VAL A 173 11.51 -44.35 -1.03
C VAL A 173 10.48 -44.79 -0.03
N PRO A 174 9.87 -46.02 -0.17
CA PRO A 174 8.88 -46.49 0.79
C PRO A 174 9.38 -46.47 2.23
N ALA A 175 8.64 -45.84 3.13
CA ALA A 175 8.96 -45.75 4.55
C ALA A 175 7.68 -45.77 5.39
N THR A 176 7.80 -46.29 6.63
CA THR A 176 6.71 -46.25 7.62
C THR A 176 6.67 -44.94 8.40
N THR A 177 7.79 -44.22 8.43
CA THR A 177 7.91 -42.94 9.14
C THR A 177 8.41 -41.88 8.17
N TRP A 178 7.66 -40.76 8.07
CA TRP A 178 8.03 -39.63 7.25
C TRP A 178 8.32 -38.43 8.15
N ASN A 179 9.56 -37.93 8.12
CA ASN A 179 9.95 -36.72 8.84
C ASN A 179 9.86 -35.54 7.87
N ILE A 180 8.95 -34.63 8.15
CA ILE A 180 8.63 -33.50 7.24
C ILE A 180 8.97 -32.20 7.91
N GLN A 181 9.88 -31.42 7.30
CA GLN A 181 10.13 -30.03 7.64
C GLN A 181 9.39 -29.16 6.62
N HIS A 182 8.27 -28.54 7.04
CA HIS A 182 7.41 -27.76 6.14
C HIS A 182 7.60 -26.26 6.24
N ASN A 183 8.16 -25.74 7.33
CA ASN A 183 8.46 -24.32 7.55
C ASN A 183 7.24 -23.37 7.35
N LEU A 184 6.03 -23.84 7.66
CA LEU A 184 4.78 -23.05 7.51
C LEU A 184 4.51 -22.13 8.71
N GLY A 185 5.27 -22.26 9.81
CA GLY A 185 5.08 -21.46 11.02
C GLY A 185 3.76 -21.74 11.76
N LYS A 186 3.09 -22.84 11.46
CA LYS A 186 1.78 -23.23 12.02
C LYS A 186 1.66 -24.75 12.06
N PHE A 187 0.65 -25.28 12.72
CA PHE A 187 0.23 -26.69 12.65
C PHE A 187 -0.69 -26.88 11.45
N PRO A 188 -0.22 -27.40 10.29
CA PRO A 188 -1.01 -27.51 9.07
C PRO A 188 -1.98 -28.70 9.13
N SER A 189 -3.08 -28.60 8.39
CA SER A 189 -3.89 -29.76 8.04
C SER A 189 -3.12 -30.62 7.03
N ILE A 190 -3.14 -31.97 7.21
CA ILE A 190 -2.31 -32.89 6.42
C ILE A 190 -3.20 -33.88 5.68
N THR A 191 -2.98 -34.02 4.39
CA THR A 191 -3.54 -35.07 3.56
C THR A 191 -2.41 -35.89 2.94
N VAL A 192 -2.41 -37.19 3.11
CA VAL A 192 -1.40 -38.08 2.53
C VAL A 192 -2.05 -38.96 1.47
N ILE A 193 -1.34 -39.14 0.34
CA ILE A 193 -1.71 -40.05 -0.72
C ILE A 193 -0.56 -41.02 -1.01
N ASP A 194 -0.86 -42.25 -1.40
CA ASP A 194 0.13 -43.20 -1.91
C ASP A 194 0.47 -42.94 -3.38
N SER A 195 1.33 -43.78 -3.95
CA SER A 195 1.73 -43.69 -5.37
C SER A 195 0.62 -43.99 -6.38
N GLY A 196 -0.53 -44.45 -5.91
CA GLY A 196 -1.75 -44.69 -6.69
C GLY A 196 -2.81 -43.61 -6.47
N ASP A 197 -2.43 -42.46 -5.86
CA ASP A 197 -3.30 -41.33 -5.55
C ASP A 197 -4.43 -41.68 -4.55
N THR A 198 -4.27 -42.74 -3.78
CA THR A 198 -5.23 -43.16 -2.75
C THR A 198 -4.89 -42.50 -1.41
N VAL A 199 -5.88 -41.91 -0.73
CA VAL A 199 -5.68 -41.27 0.58
C VAL A 199 -5.33 -42.31 1.62
N VAL A 200 -4.22 -42.07 2.33
CA VAL A 200 -3.74 -42.95 3.42
C VAL A 200 -3.82 -42.18 4.73
N THR A 201 -4.32 -42.85 5.77
CA THR A 201 -4.41 -42.34 7.13
C THR A 201 -3.30 -42.92 8.00
N GLY A 202 -2.67 -42.05 8.80
CA GLY A 202 -1.62 -42.39 9.74
C GLY A 202 -1.73 -41.59 11.03
N GLU A 203 -0.79 -41.81 11.95
CA GLU A 203 -0.62 -41.00 13.15
C GLU A 203 0.29 -39.82 12.83
N TYR A 204 -0.10 -38.59 13.22
CA TYR A 204 0.63 -37.38 12.98
C TYR A 204 1.06 -36.75 14.32
N THR A 205 2.36 -36.51 14.47
CA THR A 205 2.93 -35.85 15.65
C THR A 205 3.65 -34.62 15.22
N TYR A 206 3.12 -33.44 15.58
CA TYR A 206 3.80 -32.16 15.38
C TYR A 206 4.89 -32.00 16.44
N THR A 207 6.13 -31.89 16.01
CA THR A 207 7.26 -31.65 16.92
C THR A 207 7.41 -30.16 17.24
N ASP A 208 7.06 -29.29 16.29
CA ASP A 208 6.96 -27.84 16.43
C ASP A 208 6.14 -27.23 15.27
N ASN A 209 6.08 -25.89 15.19
CA ASN A 209 5.34 -25.14 14.15
C ASN A 209 5.89 -25.31 12.71
N ASN A 210 7.03 -26.00 12.53
CA ASN A 210 7.69 -26.16 11.25
C ASN A 210 7.98 -27.61 10.90
N ASN A 211 7.78 -28.55 11.84
CA ASN A 211 8.13 -29.94 11.70
C ASN A 211 7.01 -30.87 12.16
N VAL A 212 6.78 -31.95 11.40
CA VAL A 212 5.81 -33.00 11.74
C VAL A 212 6.38 -34.37 11.36
N VAL A 213 6.05 -35.36 12.16
CA VAL A 213 6.37 -36.76 11.92
C VAL A 213 5.07 -37.52 11.62
N LEU A 214 5.03 -38.22 10.50
CA LEU A 214 3.90 -39.08 10.11
C LEU A 214 4.32 -40.55 10.29
N ASN A 215 3.50 -41.35 10.96
CA ASN A 215 3.71 -42.79 11.16
C ASN A 215 2.59 -43.61 10.55
N PHE A 216 2.95 -44.65 9.83
CA PHE A 216 2.05 -45.53 9.10
C PHE A 216 2.30 -46.99 9.48
N SER A 217 1.27 -47.82 9.37
CA SER A 217 1.34 -49.24 9.67
C SER A 217 2.15 -50.08 8.67
N ALA A 218 2.35 -49.58 7.45
CA ALA A 218 3.13 -50.19 6.38
C ALA A 218 3.97 -49.16 5.63
N ALA A 219 5.12 -49.59 5.10
CA ALA A 219 5.97 -48.73 4.29
C ALA A 219 5.38 -48.54 2.90
N PHE A 220 5.27 -47.29 2.45
CA PHE A 220 4.85 -46.91 1.09
C PHE A 220 5.55 -45.62 0.64
N ALA A 221 5.53 -45.38 -0.67
CA ALA A 221 5.93 -44.16 -1.29
C ALA A 221 4.69 -43.32 -1.65
N GLY A 222 4.80 -42.01 -1.65
CA GLY A 222 3.66 -41.13 -1.95
C GLY A 222 3.95 -39.66 -1.64
N LYS A 223 2.88 -38.92 -1.41
CA LYS A 223 2.97 -37.46 -1.16
C LYS A 223 2.17 -37.06 0.08
N ALA A 224 2.61 -36.04 0.76
CA ALA A 224 1.85 -35.34 1.78
C ALA A 224 1.63 -33.88 1.40
N TYR A 225 0.39 -33.42 1.49
CA TYR A 225 -0.04 -32.03 1.28
C TYR A 225 -0.38 -31.42 2.64
N LEU A 226 0.30 -30.32 2.96
CA LEU A 226 0.17 -29.62 4.24
C LEU A 226 -0.34 -28.18 3.98
N ASN A 227 -1.51 -27.83 4.54
CA ASN A 227 -2.24 -26.57 4.28
C ASN A 227 -2.39 -25.70 5.54
#